data_6b7d7573a0279e0b2cede109d8521843
#
_entry.id   6b7d7573a0279e0b2cede109d8521843
#
_cell.length_a   1.000
_cell.length_b   1.000
_cell.length_c   1.000
_cell.angle_alpha   90.00
_cell.angle_beta   90.00
_cell.angle_gamma   90.00
#
_symmetry.space_group_name_H-M   'P 1'
#
loop_
_entity.id
_entity.type
_entity.pdbx_description
1 polymer ?
#
loop_
_entity_poly.entity_id
_entity_poly.type
_entity_poly.pdbx_seq_one_letter_code
_entity_poly.pdbx_strand_id
1 'polypeptide(L)'
;EVVVRFPVAADSALDGATLKGLQLNIEPGFTVLAIRRGGGYVYRPRGQVRLSAGDEVIASGPDEGQALLAAMCGWQLVEDDEGEDELVPVG
;
A
#
# COMPACT_ATOMS: atom_id res chain seq x y z
N GLU A 1 10.15 9.21 8.74
CA GLU A 1 9.43 7.95 8.44
C GLU A 1 7.96 8.11 8.76
N VAL A 2 7.10 7.57 7.90
CA VAL A 2 5.64 7.70 8.03
C VAL A 2 5.01 6.32 8.05
N VAL A 3 3.79 6.24 8.60
CA VAL A 3 2.94 5.05 8.51
C VAL A 3 1.77 5.40 7.60
N VAL A 4 1.54 4.57 6.60
CA VAL A 4 0.47 4.78 5.63
C VAL A 4 -0.50 3.61 5.64
N ARG A 5 -1.72 3.87 5.18
CA ARG A 5 -2.78 2.88 5.04
C ARG A 5 -3.39 3.06 3.66
N PHE A 6 -3.05 2.17 2.74
CA PHE A 6 -3.55 2.25 1.37
C PHE A 6 -4.37 1.02 1.01
N PRO A 7 -5.61 1.21 0.52
CA PRO A 7 -6.39 0.07 0.04
C PRO A 7 -5.81 -0.42 -1.29
N VAL A 8 -5.92 -1.72 -1.53
CA VAL A 8 -5.48 -2.33 -2.79
C VAL A 8 -6.63 -2.24 -3.78
N ALA A 9 -6.45 -1.46 -4.85
CA ALA A 9 -7.44 -1.35 -5.90
C ALA A 9 -7.38 -2.56 -6.82
N ALA A 10 -8.52 -2.93 -7.40
CA ALA A 10 -8.58 -4.01 -8.37
C ALA A 10 -7.67 -3.69 -9.56
N ASP A 11 -6.98 -4.70 -10.04
CA ASP A 11 -6.07 -4.62 -11.19
C ASP A 11 -4.84 -3.75 -10.98
N SER A 12 -4.58 -3.33 -9.74
CA SER A 12 -3.35 -2.61 -9.41
C SER A 12 -2.17 -3.59 -9.33
N ALA A 13 -0.96 -3.05 -9.25
CA ALA A 13 0.25 -3.87 -9.15
C ALA A 13 0.26 -4.78 -7.92
N LEU A 14 -0.39 -4.37 -6.83
CA LEU A 14 -0.48 -5.18 -5.62
C LEU A 14 -1.54 -6.26 -5.69
N ASP A 15 -2.58 -6.08 -6.52
CA ASP A 15 -3.66 -7.06 -6.62
C ASP A 15 -3.15 -8.37 -7.21
N GLY A 16 -3.19 -9.43 -6.44
CA GLY A 16 -2.73 -10.76 -6.84
C GLY A 16 -1.24 -11.02 -6.64
N ALA A 17 -0.48 -10.04 -6.15
CA ALA A 17 0.95 -10.19 -5.93
C ALA A 17 1.26 -10.67 -4.51
N THR A 18 2.38 -11.36 -4.34
CA THR A 18 2.87 -11.73 -3.01
C THR A 18 3.80 -10.63 -2.49
N LEU A 19 3.88 -10.51 -1.17
CA LEU A 19 4.77 -9.52 -0.56
C LEU A 19 6.22 -9.76 -0.97
N LYS A 20 6.64 -11.02 -1.02
CA LYS A 20 8.00 -11.38 -1.45
C LYS A 20 8.27 -10.94 -2.88
N GLY A 21 7.31 -11.14 -3.77
CA GLY A 21 7.47 -10.76 -5.17
C GLY A 21 7.53 -9.26 -5.39
N LEU A 22 6.86 -8.49 -4.54
CA LEU A 22 6.82 -7.04 -4.67
C LEU A 22 8.09 -6.35 -4.18
N GLN A 23 8.77 -6.94 -3.20
CA GLN A 23 9.99 -6.36 -2.61
C GLN A 23 9.83 -4.90 -2.19
N LEU A 24 8.72 -4.60 -1.52
CA LEU A 24 8.40 -3.22 -1.10
C LEU A 24 9.43 -2.62 -0.16
N ASN A 25 10.19 -3.46 0.57
CA ASN A 25 11.26 -3.02 1.45
C ASN A 25 12.46 -2.46 0.67
N ILE A 26 12.62 -2.85 -0.59
CA ILE A 26 13.70 -2.35 -1.45
C ILE A 26 13.22 -1.08 -2.13
N GLU A 27 12.07 -1.12 -2.78
CA GLU A 27 11.47 0.04 -3.43
C GLU A 27 9.95 -0.09 -3.37
N PRO A 28 9.25 0.87 -2.80
CA PRO A 28 9.67 2.21 -2.37
C PRO A 28 10.31 2.30 -0.97
N GLY A 29 10.71 1.18 -0.37
CA GLY A 29 11.38 1.21 0.93
C GLY A 29 10.43 1.09 2.11
N PHE A 30 9.29 0.44 1.93
CA PHE A 30 8.28 0.29 2.96
C PHE A 30 8.28 -1.11 3.57
N THR A 31 8.10 -1.16 4.87
CA THR A 31 7.89 -2.42 5.60
C THR A 31 6.39 -2.56 5.85
N VAL A 32 5.81 -3.67 5.41
CA VAL A 32 4.40 -3.94 5.64
C VAL A 32 4.22 -4.41 7.08
N LEU A 33 3.49 -3.64 7.87
CA LEU A 33 3.24 -3.93 9.28
C LEU A 33 2.04 -4.84 9.46
N ALA A 34 1.02 -4.67 8.62
CA ALA A 34 -0.21 -5.44 8.70
C ALA A 34 -1.00 -5.33 7.40
N ILE A 35 -1.89 -6.28 7.19
CA ILE A 35 -2.87 -6.24 6.12
C ILE A 35 -4.23 -6.37 6.77
N ARG A 36 -5.12 -5.43 6.49
CA ARG A 36 -6.51 -5.53 6.93
C ARG A 36 -7.28 -6.25 5.84
N ARG A 37 -7.92 -7.35 6.22
CA ARG A 37 -8.68 -8.19 5.28
C ARG A 37 -10.00 -8.57 5.93
N GLY A 38 -11.09 -8.17 5.30
CA GLY A 38 -12.40 -8.35 5.89
C GLY A 38 -12.49 -7.62 7.22
N GLY A 39 -12.94 -8.27 8.27
CA GLY A 39 -13.03 -7.69 9.60
C GLY A 39 -11.81 -7.87 10.47
N GLY A 40 -10.71 -8.43 9.93
CA GLY A 40 -9.54 -8.76 10.72
C GLY A 40 -8.25 -8.22 10.16
N TYR A 41 -7.15 -8.52 10.88
CA TYR A 41 -5.81 -8.09 10.49
C TYR A 41 -4.88 -9.29 10.42
N VAL A 42 -3.97 -9.26 9.45
CA VAL A 42 -2.83 -10.16 9.40
C VAL A 42 -1.63 -9.33 9.82
N TYR A 43 -1.12 -9.57 11.03
CA TYR A 43 0.01 -8.80 11.57
C TYR A 43 1.31 -9.45 11.13
N ARG A 44 2.32 -8.62 10.83
CA ARG A 44 3.65 -9.08 10.42
C ARG A 44 3.53 -10.13 9.31
N PRO A 45 2.85 -9.79 8.20
CA PRO A 45 2.62 -10.77 7.15
C PRO A 45 3.94 -11.27 6.56
N ARG A 46 3.98 -12.56 6.25
CA ARG A 46 5.16 -13.18 5.66
C ARG A 46 5.15 -12.99 4.14
N GLY A 47 6.33 -13.22 3.54
CA GLY A 47 6.52 -12.99 2.11
C GLY A 47 5.59 -13.76 1.19
N GLN A 48 5.10 -14.94 1.60
CA GLN A 48 4.19 -15.74 0.79
C GLN A 48 2.75 -15.24 0.80
N VAL A 49 2.41 -14.27 1.65
CA VAL A 49 1.06 -13.73 1.69
C VAL A 49 0.75 -13.02 0.38
N ARG A 50 -0.37 -13.38 -0.24
CA ARG A 50 -0.83 -12.79 -1.50
C ARG A 50 -1.86 -11.72 -1.19
N LEU A 51 -1.65 -10.55 -1.78
CA LEU A 51 -2.59 -9.44 -1.63
C LEU A 51 -3.75 -9.59 -2.63
N SER A 52 -4.88 -9.03 -2.28
CA SER A 52 -6.07 -9.03 -3.14
C SER A 52 -6.74 -7.67 -3.08
N ALA A 53 -7.48 -7.35 -4.13
CA ALA A 53 -8.31 -6.14 -4.15
C ALA A 53 -9.22 -6.12 -2.92
N GLY A 54 -9.33 -4.97 -2.29
CA GLY A 54 -10.12 -4.81 -1.07
C GLY A 54 -9.31 -4.95 0.22
N ASP A 55 -8.09 -5.50 0.16
CA ASP A 55 -7.19 -5.47 1.30
C ASP A 55 -6.72 -4.05 1.54
N GLU A 56 -6.34 -3.74 2.78
CA GLU A 56 -5.70 -2.48 3.11
C GLU A 56 -4.29 -2.79 3.62
N VAL A 57 -3.29 -2.19 3.00
CA VAL A 57 -1.90 -2.36 3.39
C VAL A 57 -1.53 -1.26 4.38
N ILE A 58 -1.01 -1.66 5.53
CA ILE A 58 -0.52 -0.75 6.56
C ILE A 58 0.99 -0.91 6.59
N ALA A 59 1.71 0.16 6.27
CA ALA A 59 3.16 0.07 6.07
C ALA A 59 3.86 1.30 6.60
N SER A 60 5.14 1.13 6.97
CA SER A 60 5.99 2.24 7.40
C SER A 60 7.16 2.38 6.44
N GLY A 61 7.56 3.60 6.20
CA GLY A 61 8.68 3.89 5.31
C GLY A 61 8.91 5.37 5.11
N PRO A 62 9.75 5.71 4.12
CA PRO A 62 10.12 7.10 3.88
C PRO A 62 8.96 7.91 3.29
N ASP A 63 8.83 9.14 3.74
CA ASP A 63 7.79 10.05 3.25
C ASP A 63 7.82 10.18 1.73
N GLU A 64 9.00 10.31 1.16
CA GLU A 64 9.19 10.46 -0.29
C GLU A 64 8.80 9.22 -1.09
N GLY A 65 8.61 8.08 -0.45
CA GLY A 65 8.18 6.85 -1.11
C GLY A 65 6.68 6.66 -1.17
N GLN A 66 5.90 7.51 -0.49
CA GLN A 66 4.45 7.33 -0.40
C GLN A 66 3.75 7.35 -1.75
N ALA A 67 4.12 8.28 -2.62
CA ALA A 67 3.45 8.42 -3.92
C ALA A 67 3.63 7.16 -4.77
N LEU A 68 4.83 6.55 -4.73
CA LEU A 68 5.08 5.32 -5.46
C LEU A 68 4.27 4.16 -4.89
N LEU A 69 4.23 4.02 -3.56
CA LEU A 69 3.44 2.96 -2.95
C LEU A 69 1.95 3.14 -3.27
N ALA A 70 1.44 4.36 -3.19
CA ALA A 70 0.06 4.66 -3.55
C ALA A 70 -0.22 4.24 -5.01
N ALA A 71 0.68 4.58 -5.93
CA ALA A 71 0.53 4.22 -7.35
C ALA A 71 0.50 2.70 -7.54
N MET A 72 1.32 1.97 -6.82
CA MET A 72 1.34 0.50 -6.87
C MET A 72 0.02 -0.09 -6.37
N CYS A 73 -0.65 0.59 -5.44
CA CYS A 73 -1.97 0.20 -4.95
C CYS A 73 -3.11 0.63 -5.86
N GLY A 74 -2.82 1.41 -6.91
CA GLY A 74 -3.82 1.88 -7.86
C GLY A 74 -4.32 3.28 -7.60
N TRP A 75 -3.59 4.08 -6.82
CA TRP A 75 -4.01 5.42 -6.42
C TRP A 75 -2.98 6.47 -6.78
N GLN A 76 -3.47 7.67 -7.04
CA GLN A 76 -2.64 8.85 -7.14
C GLN A 76 -2.79 9.62 -5.83
N LEU A 77 -1.67 9.91 -5.19
CA LEU A 77 -1.65 10.70 -3.97
C LEU A 77 -1.59 12.17 -4.37
N VAL A 78 -2.62 12.92 -4.03
CA VAL A 78 -2.71 14.35 -4.36
C VAL A 78 -2.94 15.15 -3.10
N GLU A 79 -2.48 16.40 -3.10
CA GLU A 79 -2.70 17.32 -1.99
C GLU A 79 -3.91 18.19 -2.33
N ASP A 80 -4.86 18.28 -1.40
CA ASP A 80 -6.04 19.10 -1.61
C ASP A 80 -5.74 20.59 -1.31
N ASP A 81 -6.76 21.43 -1.42
CA ASP A 81 -6.61 22.87 -1.22
C ASP A 81 -6.22 23.25 0.21
N GLU A 82 -6.39 22.35 1.16
CA GLU A 82 -6.08 22.58 2.57
C GLU A 82 -4.76 21.93 2.99
N GLY A 83 -3.99 21.37 2.04
CA GLY A 83 -2.73 20.72 2.33
C GLY A 83 -2.87 19.29 2.82
N GLU A 84 -4.06 18.71 2.73
CA GLU A 84 -4.31 17.32 3.12
C GLU A 84 -4.07 16.39 1.93
N ASP A 85 -3.45 15.23 2.20
CA ASP A 85 -3.25 14.21 1.17
C ASP A 85 -4.54 13.43 0.94
N GLU A 86 -4.79 13.11 -0.32
CA GLU A 86 -6.00 12.45 -0.74
C GLU A 86 -5.65 11.41 -1.80
N LEU A 87 -6.31 10.25 -1.75
CA LEU A 87 -6.10 9.19 -2.75
C LEU A 87 -7.16 9.31 -3.84
N VAL A 88 -6.71 9.36 -5.08
CA VAL A 88 -7.59 9.42 -6.25
C VAL A 88 -7.28 8.21 -7.12
N PRO A 89 -8.28 7.54 -7.70
CA PRO A 89 -8.01 6.39 -8.58
C PRO A 89 -7.12 6.78 -9.75
N VAL A 90 -6.19 5.90 -10.08
CA VAL A 90 -5.36 6.05 -11.28
C VAL A 90 -6.18 5.65 -12.48
N GLY A 91 -6.14 6.45 -13.49
CA GLY A 91 -6.79 6.15 -14.74
C GLY A 91 -7.99 6.87 -15.07
#